data_a3edbed8f4f3a3ec4a3386f4a09fd7d6
#
_entry.id   a3edbed8f4f3a3ec4a3386f4a09fd7d6
#
_cell.length_a   1.000
_cell.length_b   1.000
_cell.length_c   1.000
_cell.angle_alpha   90.00
_cell.angle_beta   90.00
_cell.angle_gamma   90.00
#
_symmetry.space_group_name_H-M   'P 1'
#
loop_
_entity.id
_entity.type
_entity.pdbx_description
1 polymer ?
#
loop_
_entity_poly.entity_id
_entity_poly.type
_entity_poly.pdbx_seq_one_letter_code
_entity_poly.pdbx_strand_id
1 'polypeptide(L)'
;MSGSHLLFECLASAVPWRQHDRELFDQTFVEPRLTAQYRQLQGVPHEMLVVAARSLSRHYGVQYDNLWLNLYRDGRDSTAWHRDRFACRRNEAIVPVLTLGATRRFFIKPRAGGRSVVFKPGSGDLVVMGGRAQEDWVHSVPKDPKVAEPRISINFQSTAQARGGVSQDLSG
;
A
#
# COMPACT_ATOMS: atom_id res chain seq x y z
N MET A 1 16.55 13.26 -15.24
CA MET A 1 15.53 12.89 -14.22
C MET A 1 15.51 11.37 -14.11
N SER A 2 15.37 10.82 -12.90
CA SER A 2 15.27 9.37 -12.72
C SER A 2 13.89 8.87 -13.17
N GLY A 3 13.78 7.60 -13.57
CA GLY A 3 12.49 7.01 -13.97
C GLY A 3 11.43 7.06 -12.85
N SER A 4 11.83 7.00 -11.58
CA SER A 4 10.93 7.14 -10.44
C SER A 4 10.33 8.55 -10.31
N HIS A 5 11.08 9.60 -10.69
CA HIS A 5 10.57 10.97 -10.70
C HIS A 5 9.53 11.17 -11.80
N LEU A 6 9.81 10.70 -13.02
CA LEU A 6 8.85 10.80 -14.14
C LEU A 6 7.55 10.04 -13.83
N LEU A 7 7.67 8.86 -13.23
CA LEU A 7 6.50 8.08 -12.81
C LEU A 7 5.71 8.82 -11.72
N PHE A 8 6.39 9.44 -10.74
CA PHE A 8 5.74 10.23 -9.70
C PHE A 8 4.90 11.37 -10.30
N GLU A 9 5.48 12.20 -11.20
CA GLU A 9 4.80 13.34 -11.83
C GLU A 9 3.57 12.88 -12.64
N CYS A 10 3.72 11.79 -13.40
CA CYS A 10 2.61 11.21 -14.15
C CYS A 10 1.48 10.79 -13.20
N LEU A 11 1.78 10.06 -12.13
CA LEU A 11 0.75 9.58 -11.21
C LEU A 11 0.12 10.70 -10.41
N ALA A 12 0.90 11.69 -9.98
CA ALA A 12 0.39 12.84 -9.24
C ALA A 12 -0.70 13.59 -10.02
N SER A 13 -0.55 13.70 -11.35
CA SER A 13 -1.47 14.44 -12.23
C SER A 13 -2.58 13.58 -12.83
N ALA A 14 -2.32 12.32 -13.19
CA ALA A 14 -3.25 11.50 -13.96
C ALA A 14 -4.18 10.61 -13.11
N VAL A 15 -3.82 10.33 -11.84
CA VAL A 15 -4.64 9.49 -10.96
C VAL A 15 -5.84 10.28 -10.43
N PRO A 16 -7.06 9.73 -10.47
CA PRO A 16 -8.26 10.36 -9.91
C PRO A 16 -8.28 10.24 -8.38
N TRP A 17 -7.41 10.99 -7.74
CA TRP A 17 -7.26 10.99 -6.28
C TRP A 17 -8.54 11.38 -5.57
N ARG A 18 -8.91 10.63 -4.53
CA ARG A 18 -10.08 10.88 -3.69
C ARG A 18 -9.72 10.85 -2.22
N GLN A 19 -10.32 11.75 -1.46
CA GLN A 19 -10.30 11.70 -0.01
C GLN A 19 -11.51 10.88 0.47
N HIS A 20 -11.28 9.99 1.41
CA HIS A 20 -12.35 9.16 1.97
C HIS A 20 -12.64 9.56 3.40
N ASP A 21 -13.91 9.53 3.75
CA ASP A 21 -14.36 9.61 5.11
C ASP A 21 -14.36 8.21 5.75
N ARG A 22 -14.00 8.16 6.99
CA ARG A 22 -13.99 6.93 7.78
C ARG A 22 -14.87 7.11 9.01
N GLU A 23 -15.85 6.26 9.14
CA GLU A 23 -16.69 6.20 10.34
C GLU A 23 -15.97 5.35 11.41
N LEU A 24 -15.79 5.93 12.60
CA LEU A 24 -15.26 5.27 13.79
C LEU A 24 -16.06 5.78 15.01
N PHE A 25 -16.69 4.87 15.75
CA PHE A 25 -17.42 5.19 16.98
C PHE A 25 -18.46 6.31 16.76
N ASP A 26 -19.32 6.18 15.75
CA ASP A 26 -20.36 7.16 15.37
C ASP A 26 -19.85 8.58 15.03
N GLN A 27 -18.55 8.70 14.75
CA GLN A 27 -17.92 9.93 14.26
C GLN A 27 -17.29 9.71 12.88
N THR A 28 -17.53 10.67 11.99
CA THR A 28 -16.92 10.69 10.66
C THR A 28 -15.56 11.39 10.73
N PHE A 29 -14.50 10.70 10.37
CA PHE A 29 -13.14 11.24 10.26
C PHE A 29 -12.74 11.28 8.81
N VAL A 30 -12.26 12.42 8.35
CA VAL A 30 -11.63 12.54 7.04
C VAL A 30 -10.27 11.85 7.09
N GLU A 31 -10.04 10.85 6.23
CA GLU A 31 -8.73 10.21 6.16
C GLU A 31 -7.66 11.22 5.73
N PRO A 32 -6.56 11.38 6.49
CA PRO A 32 -5.55 12.39 6.20
C PRO A 32 -4.58 11.93 5.10
N ARG A 33 -5.11 11.54 3.95
CA ARG A 33 -4.42 11.24 2.69
C ARG A 33 -5.43 11.08 1.57
N LEU A 34 -4.97 11.11 0.34
CA LEU A 34 -5.80 10.77 -0.82
C LEU A 34 -5.51 9.34 -1.26
N THR A 35 -6.50 8.68 -1.84
CA THR A 35 -6.34 7.30 -2.34
C THR A 35 -6.95 7.12 -3.71
N ALA A 36 -6.52 6.08 -4.42
CA ALA A 36 -7.14 5.59 -5.64
C ALA A 36 -6.99 4.07 -5.71
N GLN A 37 -7.95 3.41 -6.35
CA GLN A 37 -7.93 1.97 -6.56
C GLN A 37 -8.12 1.64 -8.03
N TYR A 38 -7.27 0.75 -8.53
CA TYR A 38 -7.40 0.11 -9.83
C TYR A 38 -7.65 -1.38 -9.61
N ARG A 39 -8.88 -1.82 -9.83
CA ARG A 39 -9.29 -3.23 -9.62
C ARG A 39 -8.80 -4.18 -10.70
N GLN A 40 -8.24 -3.63 -11.76
CA GLN A 40 -7.64 -4.32 -12.91
C GLN A 40 -6.45 -3.49 -13.38
N LEU A 41 -5.46 -4.12 -13.99
CA LEU A 41 -4.31 -3.43 -14.55
C LEU A 41 -4.63 -2.67 -15.84
N GLN A 42 -5.78 -2.96 -16.48
CA GLN A 42 -6.28 -2.14 -17.57
C GLN A 42 -6.71 -0.77 -17.03
N GLY A 43 -6.30 0.29 -17.73
CA GLY A 43 -6.65 1.66 -17.35
C GLY A 43 -5.80 2.27 -16.25
N VAL A 44 -4.75 1.60 -15.78
CA VAL A 44 -3.75 2.27 -14.93
C VAL A 44 -3.04 3.37 -15.72
N PRO A 45 -2.69 4.50 -15.08
CA PRO A 45 -2.27 5.71 -15.79
C PRO A 45 -0.87 5.62 -16.41
N HIS A 46 -0.10 4.57 -16.14
CA HIS A 46 1.25 4.42 -16.69
C HIS A 46 1.62 2.94 -16.87
N GLU A 47 2.17 2.58 -18.02
CA GLU A 47 2.53 1.18 -18.37
C GLU A 47 3.56 0.56 -17.42
N MET A 48 4.47 1.35 -16.83
CA MET A 48 5.44 0.87 -15.84
C MET A 48 4.78 0.18 -14.65
N LEU A 49 3.54 0.53 -14.28
CA LEU A 49 2.79 -0.16 -13.23
C LEU A 49 2.42 -1.58 -13.64
N VAL A 50 2.06 -1.78 -14.90
CA VAL A 50 1.79 -3.11 -15.48
C VAL A 50 3.05 -3.95 -15.54
N VAL A 51 4.16 -3.34 -15.99
CA VAL A 51 5.48 -4.00 -16.06
C VAL A 51 5.93 -4.42 -14.66
N ALA A 52 5.83 -3.52 -13.66
CA ALA A 52 6.15 -3.81 -12.27
C ALA A 52 5.28 -4.94 -11.71
N ALA A 53 3.95 -4.88 -11.89
CA ALA A 53 3.03 -5.92 -11.43
C ALA A 53 3.38 -7.29 -12.02
N ARG A 54 3.67 -7.37 -13.33
CA ARG A 54 4.07 -8.61 -14.00
C ARG A 54 5.42 -9.14 -13.50
N SER A 55 6.38 -8.25 -13.27
CA SER A 55 7.71 -8.64 -12.75
C SER A 55 7.62 -9.15 -11.32
N LEU A 56 6.87 -8.49 -10.45
CA LEU A 56 6.59 -8.94 -9.09
C LEU A 56 5.81 -10.26 -9.09
N SER A 57 4.85 -10.42 -10.00
CA SER A 57 4.08 -11.66 -10.12
C SER A 57 4.99 -12.84 -10.46
N ARG A 58 5.92 -12.68 -11.39
CA ARG A 58 6.90 -13.74 -11.73
C ARG A 58 7.85 -14.04 -10.56
N HIS A 59 8.29 -12.99 -9.86
CA HIS A 59 9.27 -13.15 -8.77
C HIS A 59 8.68 -13.85 -7.54
N TYR A 60 7.45 -13.48 -7.15
CA TYR A 60 6.81 -14.01 -5.93
C TYR A 60 5.83 -15.15 -6.17
N GLY A 61 5.56 -15.52 -7.42
CA GLY A 61 4.54 -16.54 -7.74
C GLY A 61 3.12 -16.11 -7.38
N VAL A 62 2.86 -14.81 -7.25
CA VAL A 62 1.57 -14.21 -6.88
C VAL A 62 1.04 -13.39 -8.03
N GLN A 63 -0.20 -13.59 -8.44
CA GLN A 63 -0.80 -12.78 -9.49
C GLN A 63 -1.23 -11.42 -8.93
N TYR A 64 -0.43 -10.38 -9.16
CA TYR A 64 -0.78 -8.99 -8.83
C TYR A 64 -1.61 -8.40 -9.96
N ASP A 65 -2.90 -8.29 -9.73
CA ASP A 65 -3.91 -7.90 -10.73
C ASP A 65 -4.65 -6.61 -10.39
N ASN A 66 -4.41 -6.04 -9.22
CA ASN A 66 -4.97 -4.76 -8.81
C ASN A 66 -3.98 -3.90 -8.02
N LEU A 67 -4.24 -2.59 -7.96
CA LEU A 67 -3.40 -1.62 -7.28
C LEU A 67 -4.23 -0.78 -6.32
N TRP A 68 -3.65 -0.53 -5.13
CA TRP A 68 -4.12 0.50 -4.21
C TRP A 68 -3.05 1.56 -4.06
N LEU A 69 -3.40 2.82 -4.36
CA LEU A 69 -2.49 3.95 -4.32
C LEU A 69 -2.86 4.89 -3.18
N ASN A 70 -1.85 5.41 -2.50
CA ASN A 70 -2.01 6.47 -1.50
C ASN A 70 -1.13 7.66 -1.89
N LEU A 71 -1.70 8.86 -1.83
CA LEU A 71 -0.98 10.12 -1.96
C LEU A 71 -1.00 10.83 -0.61
N TYR A 72 0.18 11.00 -0.03
CA TYR A 72 0.45 11.87 1.10
C TYR A 72 0.92 13.20 0.54
N ARG A 73 0.10 14.24 0.65
CA ARG A 73 0.36 15.57 0.05
C ARG A 73 1.54 16.26 0.70
N ASP A 74 1.69 16.05 2.00
CA ASP A 74 2.78 16.57 2.83
C ASP A 74 2.88 15.78 4.15
N GLY A 75 3.63 16.30 5.10
CA GLY A 75 3.83 15.67 6.42
C GLY A 75 2.61 15.66 7.34
N ARG A 76 1.54 16.38 7.03
CA ARG A 76 0.27 16.35 7.77
C ARG A 76 -0.55 15.12 7.45
N ASP A 77 -0.38 14.58 6.23
CA ASP A 77 -1.03 13.33 5.82
C ASP A 77 -0.35 12.13 6.49
N SER A 78 -1.17 11.15 6.84
CA SER A 78 -0.73 9.99 7.63
C SER A 78 -1.61 8.78 7.39
N THR A 79 -1.12 7.62 7.84
CA THR A 79 -1.93 6.41 8.00
C THR A 79 -1.70 5.88 9.41
N ALA A 80 -2.79 5.69 10.15
CA ALA A 80 -2.76 5.11 11.48
C ALA A 80 -2.26 3.66 11.46
N TRP A 81 -1.96 3.09 12.62
CA TRP A 81 -1.60 1.68 12.76
C TRP A 81 -2.69 0.77 12.20
N HIS A 82 -2.35 -0.07 11.23
CA HIS A 82 -3.28 -0.98 10.57
C HIS A 82 -2.57 -2.22 10.00
N ARG A 83 -3.36 -3.14 9.50
CA ARG A 83 -2.97 -4.25 8.63
C ARG A 83 -3.69 -4.08 7.31
N ASP A 84 -3.13 -4.58 6.22
CA ASP A 84 -3.80 -4.57 4.93
C ASP A 84 -4.95 -5.58 4.95
N ARG A 85 -6.20 -5.10 4.86
CA ARG A 85 -7.40 -5.91 5.03
C ARG A 85 -7.50 -7.08 4.05
N PHE A 86 -7.11 -6.86 2.80
CA PHE A 86 -7.13 -7.91 1.77
C PHE A 86 -6.13 -9.04 2.06
N ALA A 87 -5.02 -8.72 2.73
CA ALA A 87 -3.97 -9.67 3.08
C ALA A 87 -4.17 -10.35 4.44
N CYS A 88 -5.07 -9.84 5.29
CA CYS A 88 -5.29 -10.36 6.65
C CYS A 88 -5.93 -11.74 6.73
N ARG A 89 -6.35 -12.30 5.62
CA ARG A 89 -7.03 -13.61 5.56
C ARG A 89 -6.10 -14.77 5.18
N ARG A 90 -4.80 -14.51 5.00
CA ARG A 90 -3.81 -15.53 4.64
C ARG A 90 -2.54 -15.38 5.44
N ASN A 91 -2.03 -16.50 5.92
CA ASN A 91 -0.81 -16.56 6.73
C ASN A 91 0.46 -16.17 5.96
N GLU A 92 0.41 -16.04 4.64
CA GLU A 92 1.57 -15.80 3.79
C GLU A 92 1.30 -14.78 2.67
N ALA A 93 0.51 -13.76 2.98
CA ALA A 93 0.29 -12.70 2.01
C ALA A 93 1.58 -11.90 1.75
N ILE A 94 1.96 -11.78 0.49
CA ILE A 94 3.09 -10.96 0.05
C ILE A 94 2.56 -9.67 -0.55
N VAL A 95 2.89 -8.55 0.08
CA VAL A 95 2.42 -7.22 -0.29
C VAL A 95 3.60 -6.33 -0.65
N PRO A 96 3.94 -6.21 -1.94
CA PRO A 96 4.93 -5.23 -2.41
C PRO A 96 4.33 -3.83 -2.42
N VAL A 97 5.11 -2.86 -1.92
CA VAL A 97 4.76 -1.44 -1.88
C VAL A 97 5.88 -0.63 -2.51
N LEU A 98 5.66 -0.10 -3.71
CA LEU A 98 6.58 0.82 -4.36
C LEU A 98 6.35 2.23 -3.82
N THR A 99 7.44 2.92 -3.48
CA THR A 99 7.43 4.29 -2.97
C THR A 99 7.97 5.27 -4.00
N LEU A 100 7.30 6.40 -4.18
CA LEU A 100 7.72 7.50 -5.06
C LEU A 100 7.63 8.84 -4.32
N GLY A 101 8.49 9.78 -4.68
CA GLY A 101 8.53 11.13 -4.09
C GLY A 101 9.24 11.17 -2.74
N ALA A 102 8.71 11.92 -1.79
CA ALA A 102 9.38 12.19 -0.51
C ALA A 102 9.59 10.95 0.34
N THR A 103 10.74 10.89 1.00
CA THR A 103 11.03 9.88 2.03
C THR A 103 10.15 10.12 3.26
N ARG A 104 9.41 9.12 3.69
CA ARG A 104 8.59 9.14 4.91
C ARG A 104 8.99 8.00 5.83
N ARG A 105 8.87 8.22 7.13
CA ARG A 105 9.03 7.15 8.12
C ARG A 105 7.90 6.14 7.96
N PHE A 106 8.27 4.89 7.79
CA PHE A 106 7.37 3.73 7.78
C PHE A 106 7.66 2.90 9.02
N PHE A 107 6.69 2.79 9.89
CA PHE A 107 6.82 2.06 11.14
C PHE A 107 6.15 0.70 11.04
N ILE A 108 6.76 -0.31 11.67
CA ILE A 108 6.19 -1.62 11.87
C ILE A 108 6.41 -2.06 13.32
N LYS A 109 5.40 -2.66 13.95
CA LYS A 109 5.53 -3.22 15.31
C LYS A 109 4.70 -4.49 15.43
N PRO A 110 5.03 -5.37 16.43
CA PRO A 110 4.19 -6.51 16.75
C PRO A 110 2.79 -6.06 17.16
N ARG A 111 1.78 -6.80 16.74
CA ARG A 111 0.38 -6.55 17.08
C ARG A 111 0.11 -6.74 18.59
N ALA A 112 0.82 -7.69 19.20
CA ALA A 112 0.76 -7.96 20.63
C ALA A 112 1.41 -6.84 21.50
N GLY A 113 1.97 -5.80 20.86
CA GLY A 113 2.71 -4.73 21.56
C GLY A 113 4.22 -4.92 21.45
N GLY A 114 4.99 -3.92 21.88
CA GLY A 114 6.44 -3.93 21.83
C GLY A 114 7.03 -2.77 21.03
N ARG A 115 8.36 -2.80 20.84
CA ARG A 115 9.10 -1.73 20.15
C ARG A 115 8.79 -1.75 18.65
N SER A 116 8.61 -0.57 18.08
CA SER A 116 8.50 -0.40 16.63
C SER A 116 9.88 -0.35 15.99
N VAL A 117 9.96 -0.90 14.78
CA VAL A 117 11.07 -0.72 13.85
C VAL A 117 10.68 0.35 12.83
N VAL A 118 11.65 1.17 12.42
CA VAL A 118 11.44 2.29 11.51
C VAL A 118 12.26 2.06 10.25
N PHE A 119 11.58 2.14 9.11
CA PHE A 119 12.20 2.20 7.79
C PHE A 119 11.97 3.59 7.19
N LYS A 120 12.83 3.99 6.26
CA LYS A 120 12.73 5.28 5.55
C LYS A 120 12.82 5.05 4.04
N PRO A 121 11.81 4.41 3.43
CA PRO A 121 11.83 4.16 2.00
C PRO A 121 11.82 5.48 1.22
N GLY A 122 12.78 5.61 0.31
CA GLY A 122 12.91 6.71 -0.63
C GLY A 122 12.20 6.46 -1.96
N SER A 123 12.32 7.41 -2.89
CA SER A 123 11.72 7.28 -4.22
C SER A 123 12.38 6.16 -5.04
N GLY A 124 11.59 5.20 -5.49
CA GLY A 124 12.02 4.01 -6.21
C GLY A 124 12.22 2.78 -5.30
N ASP A 125 12.16 2.92 -3.98
CA ASP A 125 12.29 1.80 -3.07
C ASP A 125 11.03 0.92 -3.04
N LEU A 126 11.26 -0.39 -2.96
CA LEU A 126 10.23 -1.41 -2.81
C LEU A 126 10.28 -1.98 -1.39
N VAL A 127 9.22 -1.75 -0.62
CA VAL A 127 9.01 -2.41 0.68
C VAL A 127 8.13 -3.63 0.46
N VAL A 128 8.58 -4.81 0.90
CA VAL A 128 7.79 -6.03 0.74
C VAL A 128 7.44 -6.59 2.12
N MET A 129 6.14 -6.66 2.38
CA MET A 129 5.60 -7.27 3.60
C MET A 129 5.17 -8.70 3.27
N GLY A 130 5.93 -9.68 3.75
CA GLY A 130 5.69 -11.12 3.48
C GLY A 130 5.56 -11.94 4.76
N GLY A 131 5.37 -13.26 4.60
CA GLY A 131 5.18 -14.18 5.71
C GLY A 131 4.01 -13.77 6.59
N ARG A 132 4.22 -13.72 7.89
CA ARG A 132 3.21 -13.36 8.90
C ARG A 132 3.08 -11.84 9.14
N ALA A 133 3.62 -10.99 8.24
CA ALA A 133 3.63 -9.53 8.42
C ALA A 133 2.21 -8.94 8.58
N GLN A 134 1.22 -9.49 7.86
CA GLN A 134 -0.18 -9.03 7.95
C GLN A 134 -0.98 -9.71 9.08
N GLU A 135 -0.44 -10.74 9.70
CA GLU A 135 -1.08 -11.44 10.80
C GLU A 135 -0.60 -10.94 12.16
N ASP A 136 0.72 -10.90 12.35
CA ASP A 136 1.35 -10.63 13.64
C ASP A 136 1.79 -9.17 13.83
N TRP A 137 1.81 -8.38 12.75
CA TRP A 137 2.34 -7.03 12.77
C TRP A 137 1.31 -5.99 12.31
N VAL A 138 1.51 -4.75 12.74
CA VAL A 138 0.81 -3.57 12.25
C VAL A 138 1.83 -2.56 11.77
N HIS A 139 1.44 -1.77 10.77
CA HIS A 139 2.30 -0.74 10.21
C HIS A 139 1.59 0.61 10.13
N SER A 140 2.37 1.69 10.00
CA SER A 140 1.85 3.06 9.92
C SER A 140 2.81 3.99 9.18
N VAL A 141 2.25 5.07 8.65
CA VAL A 141 3.00 6.24 8.19
C VAL A 141 2.52 7.42 9.04
N PRO A 142 3.23 7.79 10.11
CA PRO A 142 2.80 8.86 11.01
C PRO A 142 2.95 10.23 10.36
N LYS A 143 2.31 11.23 10.94
CA LYS A 143 2.57 12.64 10.61
C LYS A 143 4.05 12.97 10.80
N ASP A 144 4.59 13.79 9.91
CA ASP A 144 5.97 14.26 9.97
C ASP A 144 6.05 15.72 9.51
N PRO A 145 5.89 16.70 10.43
CA PRO A 145 5.83 18.11 10.08
C PRO A 145 7.07 18.66 9.33
N LYS A 146 8.17 17.90 9.34
CA LYS A 146 9.40 18.27 8.65
C LYS A 146 9.39 17.95 7.16
N VAL A 147 8.39 17.20 6.68
CA VAL A 147 8.26 16.79 5.28
C VAL A 147 7.23 17.68 4.60
N ALA A 148 7.65 18.53 3.69
CA ALA A 148 6.79 19.40 2.89
C ALA A 148 6.36 18.75 1.56
N GLU A 149 7.21 17.87 1.04
CA GLU A 149 7.04 17.29 -0.28
C GLU A 149 6.09 16.08 -0.29
N PRO A 150 5.37 15.85 -1.39
CA PRO A 150 4.42 14.75 -1.50
C PRO A 150 5.11 13.39 -1.72
N ARG A 151 4.39 12.34 -1.31
CA ARG A 151 4.78 10.93 -1.48
C ARG A 151 3.61 10.12 -2.02
N ILE A 152 3.90 9.24 -2.97
CA ILE A 152 2.96 8.20 -3.42
C ILE A 152 3.46 6.83 -2.94
N SER A 153 2.56 5.99 -2.43
CA SER A 153 2.80 4.55 -2.27
C SER A 153 1.84 3.75 -3.11
N ILE A 154 2.35 2.74 -3.79
CA ILE A 154 1.62 1.87 -4.70
C ILE A 154 1.69 0.45 -4.13
N ASN A 155 0.57 -0.03 -3.61
CA ASN A 155 0.44 -1.39 -3.07
C ASN A 155 -0.02 -2.31 -4.20
N PHE A 156 0.80 -3.30 -4.54
CA PHE A 156 0.43 -4.36 -5.47
C PHE A 156 -0.38 -5.42 -4.73
N GLN A 157 -1.57 -5.71 -5.25
CA GLN A 157 -2.55 -6.57 -4.61
C GLN A 157 -2.97 -7.71 -5.54
N SER A 158 -3.40 -8.81 -4.96
CA SER A 158 -3.92 -9.98 -5.68
C SER A 158 -5.36 -10.26 -5.29
N THR A 159 -6.26 -10.29 -6.26
CA THR A 159 -7.66 -10.68 -6.06
C THR A 159 -7.77 -12.13 -5.56
N ALA A 160 -6.88 -13.02 -6.01
CA ALA A 160 -6.82 -14.40 -5.55
C ALA A 160 -6.43 -14.50 -4.06
N GLN A 161 -5.51 -13.64 -3.60
CA GLN A 161 -5.15 -13.57 -2.17
C GLN A 161 -6.30 -13.03 -1.31
N ALA A 162 -7.15 -12.17 -1.86
CA ALA A 162 -8.32 -11.64 -1.16
C ALA A 162 -9.46 -12.68 -1.06
N ARG A 163 -9.65 -13.53 -2.07
CA ARG A 163 -10.74 -14.51 -2.19
C ARG A 163 -10.48 -15.85 -1.48
N GLY A 164 -9.27 -16.13 -1.05
CA GLY A 164 -8.84 -17.43 -0.52
C GLY A 164 -9.37 -17.80 0.89
N GLY A 165 -10.60 -17.44 1.19
CA GLY A 165 -11.29 -17.80 2.44
C GLY A 165 -12.63 -18.50 2.25
N VAL A 166 -12.96 -18.97 1.03
CA VAL A 166 -14.16 -19.78 0.80
C VAL A 166 -13.81 -20.83 -0.25
N SER A 167 -13.33 -21.98 0.18
CA SER A 167 -13.53 -23.30 -0.42
C SER A 167 -12.67 -24.31 0.30
N GLN A 168 -13.27 -25.04 1.19
CA GLN A 168 -13.20 -26.50 1.32
C GLN A 168 -13.75 -26.88 2.69
N ASP A 169 -15.05 -27.04 2.72
CA ASP A 169 -15.70 -28.03 3.58
C ASP A 169 -17.07 -28.29 2.98
N LEU A 170 -17.08 -29.07 1.90
CA LEU A 170 -18.22 -29.87 1.44
C LEU A 170 -17.67 -31.07 0.72
N SER A 171 -17.27 -32.07 1.48
CA SER A 171 -17.34 -33.48 1.09
C SER A 171 -16.74 -34.34 2.20
N GLY A 172 -17.60 -35.05 2.86
CA GLY A 172 -17.27 -36.10 3.81
C GLY A 172 -18.42 -36.37 4.75
#